data_8bd245810475c0c698ec3b21d580fce3
#
_entry.id   8bd245810475c0c698ec3b21d580fce3
#
_cell.length_a   1.000
_cell.length_b   1.000
_cell.length_c   1.000
_cell.angle_alpha   90.00
_cell.angle_beta   90.00
_cell.angle_gamma   90.00
#
_symmetry.space_group_name_H-M   'P 1'
#
loop_
_entity.id
_entity.type
_entity.pdbx_description
1 polymer ?
#
loop_
_entity_poly.entity_id
_entity_poly.type
_entity_poly.pdbx_seq_one_letter_code
_entity_poly.pdbx_strand_id
1 'polypeptide(L)'
;IIFFGDEIEEIESFDPESGARIESMENIVIYPANLYLTPQDRMQDFLVEIQDDLAAQIKYFNSEGKHLEAARIKERVEFDLEMIKELGYCSGIENYSRYIDQRNPGERPFCLIDYFPDDFLMVIDESHVTVSQVSAMYGGDRSRKENLVEYGFRLPAAMDNRPLKFEEFEMLQNQVVY
;
A
#
# COMPACT_ATOMS: atom_id res chain seq x y z
N ILE A 1 -5.58 -21.10 -19.22
CA ILE A 1 -4.47 -22.06 -19.28
C ILE A 1 -5.11 -23.44 -19.25
N ILE A 2 -4.83 -24.26 -20.25
CA ILE A 2 -5.34 -25.63 -20.40
C ILE A 2 -4.22 -26.58 -19.97
N PHE A 3 -4.57 -27.53 -19.09
CA PHE A 3 -3.64 -28.53 -18.57
C PHE A 3 -4.00 -29.92 -19.09
N PHE A 4 -2.97 -30.71 -19.39
CA PHE A 4 -3.07 -32.15 -19.58
C PHE A 4 -2.27 -32.84 -18.48
N GLY A 5 -2.94 -33.30 -17.42
CA GLY A 5 -2.26 -33.73 -16.21
C GLY A 5 -1.53 -32.57 -15.52
N ASP A 6 -0.23 -32.71 -15.34
CA ASP A 6 0.64 -31.69 -14.74
C ASP A 6 1.36 -30.80 -15.77
N GLU A 7 1.09 -31.00 -17.06
CA GLU A 7 1.70 -30.23 -18.15
C GLU A 7 0.73 -29.20 -18.70
N ILE A 8 1.26 -28.02 -19.07
CA ILE A 8 0.49 -26.99 -19.76
C ILE A 8 0.41 -27.38 -21.24
N GLU A 9 -0.79 -27.68 -21.72
CA GLU A 9 -1.05 -28.02 -23.11
C GLU A 9 -1.19 -26.76 -23.97
N GLU A 10 -1.93 -25.77 -23.48
CA GLU A 10 -2.20 -24.55 -24.23
C GLU A 10 -2.46 -23.36 -23.28
N ILE A 11 -2.05 -22.17 -23.75
CA ILE A 11 -2.39 -20.88 -23.14
C ILE A 11 -3.15 -20.08 -24.19
N GLU A 12 -4.38 -19.69 -23.87
CA GLU A 12 -5.24 -18.92 -24.77
C GLU A 12 -5.94 -17.77 -24.06
N SER A 13 -6.22 -16.69 -24.78
CA SER A 13 -7.19 -15.69 -24.39
C SER A 13 -8.52 -15.95 -25.06
N PHE A 14 -9.60 -15.66 -24.35
CA PHE A 14 -10.97 -15.83 -24.86
C PHE A 14 -11.84 -14.65 -24.45
N ASP A 15 -12.88 -14.41 -25.21
CA ASP A 15 -13.92 -13.45 -24.90
C ASP A 15 -14.82 -14.02 -23.77
N PRO A 16 -14.93 -13.36 -22.60
CA PRO A 16 -15.69 -13.87 -21.48
C PRO A 16 -17.20 -13.93 -21.73
N GLU A 17 -17.74 -13.15 -22.68
CA GLU A 17 -19.18 -13.12 -22.98
C GLU A 17 -19.56 -14.25 -23.96
N SER A 18 -18.80 -14.42 -25.02
CA SER A 18 -19.09 -15.42 -26.07
C SER A 18 -18.38 -16.74 -25.87
N GLY A 19 -17.32 -16.80 -25.04
CA GLY A 19 -16.44 -17.94 -24.90
C GLY A 19 -15.54 -18.17 -26.13
N ALA A 20 -15.58 -17.28 -27.10
CA ALA A 20 -14.80 -17.42 -28.33
C ALA A 20 -13.31 -17.17 -28.06
N ARG A 21 -12.47 -18.08 -28.56
CA ARG A 21 -11.02 -17.92 -28.51
C ARG A 21 -10.58 -16.70 -29.32
N ILE A 22 -9.72 -15.88 -28.72
CA ILE A 22 -9.14 -14.69 -29.36
C ILE A 22 -7.74 -15.01 -29.87
N GLU A 23 -6.85 -15.49 -29.01
CA GLU A 23 -5.43 -15.67 -29.33
C GLU A 23 -4.83 -16.86 -28.56
N SER A 24 -3.85 -17.54 -29.18
CA SER A 24 -2.99 -18.52 -28.50
C SER A 24 -1.65 -17.88 -28.19
N MET A 25 -1.14 -18.16 -26.98
CA MET A 25 0.09 -17.57 -26.46
C MET A 25 1.09 -18.67 -26.09
N GLU A 26 2.38 -18.43 -26.30
CA GLU A 26 3.44 -19.35 -25.85
C GLU A 26 3.77 -19.17 -24.35
N ASN A 27 3.56 -17.98 -23.83
CA ASN A 27 3.82 -17.65 -22.43
C ASN A 27 2.85 -16.59 -21.93
N ILE A 28 2.65 -16.57 -20.63
CA ILE A 28 1.87 -15.54 -19.94
C ILE A 28 2.52 -15.21 -18.60
N VAL A 29 2.51 -13.95 -18.23
CA VAL A 29 2.95 -13.50 -16.91
C VAL A 29 1.72 -13.28 -16.05
N ILE A 30 1.61 -14.04 -14.96
CA ILE A 30 0.56 -13.87 -13.96
C ILE A 30 1.17 -13.04 -12.83
N TYR A 31 0.76 -11.78 -12.75
CA TYR A 31 1.20 -10.90 -11.69
C TYR A 31 0.50 -11.26 -10.38
N PRO A 32 1.22 -11.18 -9.25
CA PRO A 32 0.61 -11.40 -7.95
C PRO A 32 -0.44 -10.32 -7.66
N ALA A 33 -1.52 -10.71 -6.98
CA ALA A 33 -2.61 -9.83 -6.57
C ALA A 33 -2.28 -8.99 -5.32
N ASN A 34 -1.01 -8.85 -4.96
CA ASN A 34 -0.57 -8.07 -3.82
C ASN A 34 0.02 -6.73 -4.28
N LEU A 35 -0.47 -5.63 -3.72
CA LEU A 35 -0.03 -4.27 -4.06
C LEU A 35 1.38 -3.93 -3.55
N TYR A 36 1.86 -4.64 -2.52
CA TYR A 36 3.11 -4.33 -1.83
C TYR A 36 4.15 -5.42 -2.05
N LEU A 37 4.47 -5.69 -3.32
CA LEU A 37 5.55 -6.58 -3.68
C LEU A 37 6.79 -5.76 -4.02
N THR A 38 7.85 -6.03 -3.32
CA THR A 38 9.13 -5.38 -3.57
C THR A 38 10.03 -6.28 -4.40
N PRO A 39 10.61 -5.79 -5.50
CA PRO A 39 11.67 -6.48 -6.20
C PRO A 39 12.82 -6.84 -5.26
N GLN A 40 13.40 -8.03 -5.40
CA GLN A 40 14.44 -8.52 -4.50
C GLN A 40 15.69 -7.63 -4.47
N ASP A 41 16.00 -6.98 -5.58
CA ASP A 41 17.13 -6.04 -5.71
C ASP A 41 16.95 -4.78 -4.84
N ARG A 42 15.73 -4.36 -4.57
CA ARG A 42 15.41 -3.19 -3.72
C ARG A 42 15.11 -3.55 -2.26
N MET A 43 14.93 -4.82 -1.97
CA MET A 43 14.56 -5.26 -0.62
C MET A 43 15.56 -4.82 0.44
N GLN A 44 16.85 -4.88 0.13
CA GLN A 44 17.90 -4.51 1.08
C GLN A 44 17.85 -3.02 1.44
N ASP A 45 17.62 -2.15 0.47
CA ASP A 45 17.64 -0.71 0.67
C ASP A 45 16.51 -0.26 1.62
N PHE A 46 15.28 -0.68 1.35
CA PHE A 46 14.17 -0.29 2.23
C PHE A 46 14.23 -0.94 3.62
N LEU A 47 14.81 -2.14 3.76
CA LEU A 47 15.02 -2.74 5.07
C LEU A 47 15.98 -1.92 5.93
N VAL A 48 17.04 -1.35 5.31
CA VAL A 48 17.98 -0.45 6.00
C VAL A 48 17.26 0.83 6.44
N GLU A 49 16.47 1.46 5.56
CA GLU A 49 15.71 2.66 5.91
C GLU A 49 14.75 2.43 7.08
N ILE A 50 14.04 1.29 7.10
CA ILE A 50 13.17 0.94 8.23
C ILE A 50 13.98 0.77 9.53
N GLN A 51 15.18 0.15 9.47
CA GLN A 51 16.04 -0.02 10.65
C GLN A 51 16.55 1.31 11.19
N ASP A 52 16.89 2.25 10.31
CA ASP A 52 17.35 3.59 10.69
C ASP A 52 16.22 4.38 11.36
N ASP A 53 15.00 4.36 10.79
CA ASP A 53 13.83 4.99 11.39
C ASP A 53 13.44 4.33 12.72
N LEU A 54 13.57 3.00 12.84
CA LEU A 54 13.37 2.30 14.10
C LEU A 54 14.36 2.74 15.17
N ALA A 55 15.64 2.84 14.83
CA ALA A 55 16.68 3.29 15.76
C ALA A 55 16.41 4.72 16.24
N ALA A 56 16.01 5.61 15.32
CA ALA A 56 15.63 6.99 15.64
C ALA A 56 14.41 7.03 16.56
N GLN A 57 13.38 6.21 16.29
CA GLN A 57 12.16 6.18 17.10
C GLN A 57 12.39 5.60 18.50
N ILE A 58 13.22 4.57 18.63
CA ILE A 58 13.62 4.02 19.95
C ILE A 58 14.38 5.08 20.76
N LYS A 59 15.29 5.80 20.14
CA LYS A 59 16.03 6.89 20.78
C LYS A 59 15.10 7.99 21.26
N TYR A 60 14.14 8.39 20.43
CA TYR A 60 13.11 9.36 20.80
C TYR A 60 12.30 8.90 22.01
N PHE A 61 11.73 7.70 21.99
CA PHE A 61 10.94 7.19 23.12
C PHE A 61 11.75 7.11 24.40
N ASN A 62 13.00 6.68 24.34
CA ASN A 62 13.86 6.62 25.52
C ASN A 62 14.16 8.03 26.07
N SER A 63 14.34 9.05 25.24
CA SER A 63 14.54 10.43 25.69
C SER A 63 13.32 11.03 26.37
N GLU A 64 12.12 10.57 25.97
CA GLU A 64 10.85 10.97 26.60
C GLU A 64 10.46 10.10 27.82
N GLY A 65 11.31 9.13 28.21
CA GLY A 65 11.02 8.21 29.29
C GLY A 65 9.97 7.13 28.98
N LYS A 66 9.60 6.98 27.69
CA LYS A 66 8.62 6.01 27.18
C LYS A 66 9.29 4.67 26.86
N HIS A 67 9.85 4.02 27.89
CA HIS A 67 10.63 2.78 27.71
C HIS A 67 9.80 1.58 27.25
N LEU A 68 8.51 1.55 27.63
CA LEU A 68 7.59 0.48 27.21
C LEU A 68 7.26 0.58 25.72
N GLU A 69 7.04 1.79 25.25
CA GLU A 69 6.80 2.09 23.83
C GLU A 69 8.04 1.78 23.00
N ALA A 70 9.23 2.11 23.49
CA ALA A 70 10.50 1.78 22.85
C ALA A 70 10.70 0.27 22.71
N ALA A 71 10.40 -0.50 23.76
CA ALA A 71 10.49 -1.97 23.70
C ALA A 71 9.47 -2.56 22.73
N ARG A 72 8.23 -2.08 22.77
CA ARG A 72 7.14 -2.56 21.91
C ARG A 72 7.39 -2.31 20.44
N ILE A 73 7.81 -1.09 20.06
CA ILE A 73 8.09 -0.79 18.66
C ILE A 73 9.28 -1.58 18.14
N LYS A 74 10.30 -1.79 18.98
CA LYS A 74 11.46 -2.60 18.64
C LYS A 74 11.04 -4.03 18.31
N GLU A 75 10.37 -4.72 19.24
CA GLU A 75 9.90 -6.09 19.07
C GLU A 75 9.03 -6.25 17.81
N ARG A 76 8.08 -5.32 17.63
CA ARG A 76 7.16 -5.38 16.50
C ARG A 76 7.88 -5.22 15.15
N VAL A 77 8.74 -4.22 15.02
CA VAL A 77 9.41 -3.94 13.75
C VAL A 77 10.48 -4.97 13.44
N GLU A 78 11.24 -5.45 14.44
CA GLU A 78 12.21 -6.52 14.23
C GLU A 78 11.53 -7.80 13.72
N PHE A 79 10.38 -8.17 14.28
CA PHE A 79 9.58 -9.29 13.79
C PHE A 79 9.07 -9.07 12.36
N ASP A 80 8.54 -7.87 12.06
CA ASP A 80 8.06 -7.55 10.71
C ASP A 80 9.21 -7.61 9.68
N LEU A 81 10.42 -7.12 10.03
CA LEU A 81 11.60 -7.18 9.18
C LEU A 81 12.07 -8.62 8.91
N GLU A 82 12.00 -9.50 9.92
CA GLU A 82 12.31 -10.91 9.75
C GLU A 82 11.34 -11.58 8.80
N MET A 83 10.04 -11.34 8.97
CA MET A 83 8.99 -11.86 8.08
C MET A 83 9.16 -11.37 6.63
N ILE A 84 9.50 -10.10 6.44
CA ILE A 84 9.75 -9.54 5.11
C ILE A 84 10.97 -10.20 4.47
N LYS A 85 12.06 -10.42 5.21
CA LYS A 85 13.26 -11.07 4.70
C LYS A 85 13.02 -12.51 4.27
N GLU A 86 12.29 -13.27 5.07
CA GLU A 86 12.07 -14.70 4.84
C GLU A 86 10.94 -14.98 3.83
N LEU A 87 9.87 -14.22 3.89
CA LEU A 87 8.66 -14.48 3.12
C LEU A 87 8.34 -13.40 2.06
N GLY A 88 9.08 -12.28 2.06
CA GLY A 88 8.75 -11.12 1.21
C GLY A 88 7.51 -10.35 1.65
N TYR A 89 6.96 -10.66 2.82
CA TYR A 89 5.69 -10.13 3.32
C TYR A 89 5.62 -10.15 4.84
N CYS A 90 4.90 -9.17 5.42
CA CYS A 90 4.48 -9.22 6.82
C CYS A 90 3.02 -8.74 6.98
N SER A 91 2.39 -9.08 8.11
CA SER A 91 1.06 -8.57 8.43
C SER A 91 1.11 -7.06 8.71
N GLY A 92 0.39 -6.28 7.90
CA GLY A 92 0.41 -4.82 7.97
C GLY A 92 1.55 -4.19 7.16
N ILE A 93 2.02 -4.88 6.12
CA ILE A 93 3.08 -4.38 5.22
C ILE A 93 2.76 -3.00 4.63
N GLU A 94 1.49 -2.65 4.51
CA GLU A 94 1.04 -1.33 4.07
C GLU A 94 1.55 -0.18 4.96
N ASN A 95 1.89 -0.45 6.22
CA ASN A 95 2.48 0.55 7.12
C ASN A 95 3.92 0.91 6.73
N TYR A 96 4.54 0.12 5.87
CA TYR A 96 5.87 0.31 5.30
C TYR A 96 5.82 0.80 3.86
N SER A 97 4.64 1.12 3.31
CA SER A 97 4.44 1.51 1.90
C SER A 97 5.30 2.70 1.48
N ARG A 98 5.55 3.66 2.38
CA ARG A 98 6.43 4.81 2.07
C ARG A 98 7.82 4.38 1.62
N TYR A 99 8.42 3.40 2.29
CA TYR A 99 9.75 2.87 1.95
C TYR A 99 9.71 2.06 0.65
N ILE A 100 8.67 1.23 0.48
CA ILE A 100 8.48 0.39 -0.71
C ILE A 100 8.31 1.27 -1.96
N ASP A 101 7.51 2.33 -1.86
CA ASP A 101 7.21 3.26 -2.95
C ASP A 101 8.29 4.36 -3.12
N GLN A 102 9.29 4.43 -2.21
CA GLN A 102 10.33 5.47 -2.19
C GLN A 102 9.75 6.90 -2.11
N ARG A 103 8.66 7.08 -1.36
CA ARG A 103 8.02 8.37 -1.15
C ARG A 103 8.71 9.14 -0.02
N ASN A 104 8.72 10.47 -0.16
CA ASN A 104 9.15 11.34 0.92
C ASN A 104 8.15 11.33 2.10
N PRO A 105 8.61 11.61 3.34
CA PRO A 105 7.71 11.80 4.47
C PRO A 105 6.62 12.83 4.18
N GLY A 106 5.35 12.48 4.46
CA GLY A 106 4.18 13.32 4.23
C GLY A 106 3.61 13.26 2.80
N GLU A 107 4.30 12.65 1.87
CA GLU A 107 3.83 12.45 0.51
C GLU A 107 2.68 11.43 0.49
N ARG A 108 1.61 11.73 -0.30
CA ARG A 108 0.46 10.86 -0.40
C ARG A 108 0.79 9.55 -1.12
N PRO A 109 0.14 8.43 -0.79
CA PRO A 109 0.27 7.21 -1.57
C PRO A 109 -0.42 7.35 -2.93
N PHE A 110 -0.02 6.50 -3.88
CA PHE A 110 -0.75 6.33 -5.12
C PHE A 110 -2.14 5.73 -4.83
N CYS A 111 -3.12 6.16 -5.59
CA CYS A 111 -4.48 5.66 -5.52
C CYS A 111 -4.98 5.26 -6.92
N LEU A 112 -6.15 4.63 -7.00
CA LEU A 112 -6.71 4.16 -8.26
C LEU A 112 -6.82 5.26 -9.33
N ILE A 113 -7.10 6.50 -8.92
CA ILE A 113 -7.25 7.63 -9.84
C ILE A 113 -5.93 7.96 -10.55
N ASP A 114 -4.78 7.75 -9.91
CA ASP A 114 -3.46 8.01 -10.52
C ASP A 114 -3.16 7.11 -11.74
N TYR A 115 -3.90 6.02 -11.91
CA TYR A 115 -3.75 5.07 -13.01
C TYR A 115 -4.74 5.34 -14.17
N PHE A 116 -5.61 6.32 -14.02
CA PHE A 116 -6.53 6.69 -15.09
C PHE A 116 -5.80 7.55 -16.14
N PRO A 117 -6.24 7.54 -17.41
CA PRO A 117 -5.74 8.48 -18.39
C PRO A 117 -6.08 9.91 -17.98
N ASP A 118 -5.31 10.89 -18.47
CA ASP A 118 -5.50 12.30 -18.11
C ASP A 118 -6.91 12.83 -18.47
N ASP A 119 -7.50 12.29 -19.53
CA ASP A 119 -8.85 12.62 -19.98
C ASP A 119 -9.85 11.53 -19.58
N PHE A 120 -10.40 11.62 -18.36
CA PHE A 120 -11.41 10.70 -17.86
C PHE A 120 -12.64 11.43 -17.31
N LEU A 121 -13.76 10.76 -17.37
CA LEU A 121 -15.01 11.19 -16.75
C LEU A 121 -15.24 10.40 -15.46
N MET A 122 -15.36 11.10 -14.34
CA MET A 122 -15.72 10.52 -13.05
C MET A 122 -17.22 10.71 -12.81
N VAL A 123 -17.93 9.64 -12.52
CA VAL A 123 -19.32 9.68 -12.08
C VAL A 123 -19.38 9.25 -10.63
N ILE A 124 -19.86 10.13 -9.76
CA ILE A 124 -19.98 9.88 -8.32
C ILE A 124 -21.45 9.62 -8.00
N ASP A 125 -21.79 8.33 -7.87
CA ASP A 125 -23.11 7.92 -7.46
C ASP A 125 -23.36 8.25 -5.98
N GLU A 126 -24.59 8.64 -5.65
CA GLU A 126 -24.98 9.06 -4.30
C GLU A 126 -24.03 10.13 -3.73
N SER A 127 -23.67 11.11 -4.56
CA SER A 127 -22.61 12.11 -4.27
C SER A 127 -22.83 12.86 -2.96
N HIS A 128 -24.09 13.08 -2.56
CA HIS A 128 -24.45 13.72 -1.29
C HIS A 128 -23.94 12.95 -0.05
N VAL A 129 -23.76 11.64 -0.17
CA VAL A 129 -23.16 10.77 0.87
C VAL A 129 -21.69 10.54 0.60
N THR A 130 -21.34 10.13 -0.63
CA THR A 130 -20.00 9.72 -1.04
C THR A 130 -18.98 10.85 -0.85
N VAL A 131 -19.28 12.07 -1.26
CA VAL A 131 -18.38 13.23 -1.11
C VAL A 131 -18.13 13.55 0.37
N SER A 132 -19.18 13.47 1.19
CA SER A 132 -19.05 13.66 2.64
C SER A 132 -18.18 12.60 3.30
N GLN A 133 -18.29 11.33 2.87
CA GLN A 133 -17.47 10.23 3.36
C GLN A 133 -16.00 10.42 2.97
N VAL A 134 -15.70 10.75 1.71
CA VAL A 134 -14.34 11.03 1.24
C VAL A 134 -13.70 12.15 2.06
N SER A 135 -14.45 13.23 2.32
CA SER A 135 -13.97 14.35 3.14
C SER A 135 -13.61 13.94 4.57
N ALA A 136 -14.34 12.99 5.17
CA ALA A 136 -14.13 12.55 6.56
C ALA A 136 -13.03 11.49 6.73
N MET A 137 -12.68 10.74 5.67
CA MET A 137 -11.80 9.57 5.75
C MET A 137 -10.40 9.90 6.29
N TYR A 138 -9.79 10.98 5.81
CA TYR A 138 -8.45 11.37 6.22
C TYR A 138 -8.35 11.65 7.72
N GLY A 139 -9.28 12.43 8.27
CA GLY A 139 -9.27 12.81 9.68
C GLY A 139 -9.40 11.60 10.63
N GLY A 140 -10.30 10.68 10.30
CA GLY A 140 -10.50 9.46 11.07
C GLY A 140 -9.30 8.53 11.05
N ASP A 141 -8.72 8.29 9.87
CA ASP A 141 -7.52 7.46 9.72
C ASP A 141 -6.32 8.08 10.45
N ARG A 142 -6.11 9.37 10.30
CA ARG A 142 -5.03 10.11 10.95
C ARG A 142 -5.09 9.98 12.46
N SER A 143 -6.23 10.27 13.08
CA SER A 143 -6.39 10.20 14.54
C SER A 143 -6.10 8.80 15.08
N ARG A 144 -6.55 7.75 14.38
CA ARG A 144 -6.25 6.36 14.75
C ARG A 144 -4.74 6.08 14.70
N LYS A 145 -4.06 6.49 13.62
CA LYS A 145 -2.64 6.24 13.42
C LYS A 145 -1.75 7.04 14.34
N GLU A 146 -2.12 8.28 14.68
CA GLU A 146 -1.42 9.08 15.69
C GLU A 146 -1.32 8.32 17.02
N ASN A 147 -2.42 7.71 17.48
CA ASN A 147 -2.39 6.87 18.67
C ASN A 147 -1.47 5.65 18.51
N LEU A 148 -1.51 4.96 17.36
CA LEU A 148 -0.67 3.79 17.12
C LEU A 148 0.83 4.13 17.13
N VAL A 149 1.19 5.29 16.62
CA VAL A 149 2.58 5.78 16.62
C VAL A 149 2.98 6.24 18.02
N GLU A 150 2.13 7.03 18.68
CA GLU A 150 2.41 7.57 20.02
C GLU A 150 2.64 6.48 21.07
N TYR A 151 1.90 5.38 20.99
CA TYR A 151 2.01 4.25 21.92
C TYR A 151 2.96 3.12 21.42
N GLY A 152 3.77 3.37 20.40
CA GLY A 152 4.80 2.44 19.95
C GLY A 152 4.27 1.17 19.24
N PHE A 153 3.10 1.22 18.63
CA PHE A 153 2.56 0.11 17.84
C PHE A 153 2.96 0.17 16.36
N ARG A 154 3.32 1.37 15.86
CA ARG A 154 3.75 1.60 14.47
C ARG A 154 4.84 2.66 14.42
N LEU A 155 5.70 2.57 13.37
CA LEU A 155 6.63 3.64 13.03
C LEU A 155 5.88 4.88 12.49
N PRO A 156 6.46 6.08 12.58
CA PRO A 156 5.87 7.30 12.02
C PRO A 156 5.52 7.18 10.53
N ALA A 157 6.26 6.39 9.75
CA ALA A 157 5.99 6.12 8.35
C ALA A 157 4.59 5.56 8.06
N ALA A 158 3.96 4.88 9.03
CA ALA A 158 2.60 4.39 8.91
C ALA A 158 1.57 5.52 8.68
N MET A 159 1.90 6.76 9.09
CA MET A 159 1.08 7.94 8.84
C MET A 159 0.97 8.29 7.37
N ASP A 160 1.96 7.88 6.56
CA ASP A 160 2.04 8.19 5.14
C ASP A 160 1.28 7.19 4.25
N ASN A 161 0.84 6.05 4.82
CA ASN A 161 -0.16 5.19 4.19
C ASN A 161 -1.56 5.66 4.60
N ARG A 162 -2.11 6.60 3.88
CA ARG A 162 -3.31 7.33 4.26
C ARG A 162 -4.27 7.53 3.08
N PRO A 163 -5.56 7.68 3.33
CA PRO A 163 -6.47 8.15 2.29
C PRO A 163 -6.09 9.58 1.83
N LEU A 164 -6.59 9.94 0.67
CA LEU A 164 -6.47 11.30 0.16
C LEU A 164 -7.06 12.31 1.16
N LYS A 165 -6.44 13.48 1.25
CA LYS A 165 -7.13 14.65 1.76
C LYS A 165 -8.18 15.10 0.74
N PHE A 166 -9.20 15.81 1.19
CA PHE A 166 -10.26 16.23 0.28
C PHE A 166 -9.74 17.12 -0.85
N GLU A 167 -8.83 18.03 -0.54
CA GLU A 167 -8.20 18.90 -1.53
C GLU A 167 -7.35 18.12 -2.56
N GLU A 168 -6.71 17.02 -2.12
CA GLU A 168 -5.97 16.13 -3.02
C GLU A 168 -6.92 15.36 -3.95
N PHE A 169 -8.07 14.94 -3.43
CA PHE A 169 -9.12 14.32 -4.22
C PHE A 169 -9.69 15.28 -5.28
N GLU A 170 -9.94 16.53 -4.91
CA GLU A 170 -10.41 17.56 -5.86
C GLU A 170 -9.37 17.84 -6.95
N MET A 171 -8.06 17.88 -6.61
CA MET A 171 -7.00 18.11 -7.59
C MET A 171 -6.80 16.96 -8.59
N LEU A 172 -7.17 15.74 -8.22
CA LEU A 172 -7.08 14.56 -9.09
C LEU A 172 -8.27 14.39 -10.04
N GLN A 173 -9.32 15.17 -9.85
CA GLN A 173 -10.49 15.14 -10.72
C GLN A 173 -10.20 15.83 -12.05
N ASN A 174 -10.74 15.26 -13.15
CA ASN A 174 -10.81 15.95 -14.43
C ASN A 174 -12.26 16.41 -14.65
N GLN A 175 -13.08 15.63 -15.34
CA GLN A 175 -14.52 15.92 -15.50
C GLN A 175 -15.31 15.10 -14.50
N VAL A 176 -16.24 15.71 -13.78
CA VAL A 176 -17.01 15.04 -12.72
C VAL A 176 -18.50 15.30 -12.88
N VAL A 177 -19.28 14.24 -12.71
CA VAL A 177 -20.75 14.28 -12.57
C VAL A 177 -21.11 13.83 -11.17
N TYR A 178 -21.87 14.65 -10.47
CA TYR A 178 -22.34 14.41 -9.10
C TYR A 178 -23.79 13.94 -9.09
#